data_1efd4462eae046220db18c3ffaf3f945
#
_entry.id   1efd4462eae046220db18c3ffaf3f945
#
_cell.length_a   1.000
_cell.length_b   1.000
_cell.length_c   1.000
_cell.angle_alpha   90.00
_cell.angle_beta   90.00
_cell.angle_gamma   90.00
#
_symmetry.space_group_name_H-M   'P 1'
#
loop_
_entity.id
_entity.type
_entity.pdbx_description
1 polymer ?
#
loop_
_entity_poly.entity_id
_entity_poly.type
_entity_poly.pdbx_seq_one_letter_code
_entity_poly.pdbx_strand_id
1 'polypeptide(L)'
;MPLPRKHSPPNGIQKAICIVDDDEAVADSLQALLETFGFNVQSYSSGSEFLADERHRAAGCLLIDQHMPGTSGLDVVDSLREEGVQSPIILISGRLDASTRERATRLGIRELLDKPVAACRLIQAIRTTLANIR
;
A
#
# COMPACT_ATOMS: atom_id res chain seq x y z
N MET A 1 20.02 -24.69 -5.81
CA MET A 1 20.39 -23.47 -5.36
C MET A 1 19.27 -22.55 -5.37
N PRO A 2 19.13 -21.92 -4.36
CA PRO A 2 18.03 -21.09 -4.26
C PRO A 2 18.20 -19.92 -5.10
N LEU A 3 17.16 -19.46 -5.57
CA LEU A 3 17.21 -18.36 -6.32
C LEU A 3 17.40 -17.19 -5.51
N PRO A 4 17.94 -16.29 -6.06
CA PRO A 4 18.09 -15.09 -5.36
C PRO A 4 16.74 -14.59 -5.12
N ARG A 5 16.51 -14.19 -4.12
CA ARG A 5 15.40 -13.83 -3.78
C ARG A 5 15.23 -12.61 -4.27
N LYS A 6 14.36 -12.32 -4.73
CA LYS A 6 14.09 -11.23 -5.18
C LYS A 6 13.99 -10.27 -4.21
N HIS A 7 14.19 -10.48 -3.16
CA HIS A 7 13.87 -9.68 -2.21
C HIS A 7 15.04 -8.96 -1.87
N SER A 8 15.59 -8.78 -1.13
CA SER A 8 16.54 -8.04 -0.44
C SER A 8 17.74 -7.74 -1.19
N PRO A 9 17.95 -6.58 -1.64
CA PRO A 9 19.24 -6.21 -2.17
C PRO A 9 20.28 -6.24 -1.07
N PRO A 10 21.50 -6.34 -1.41
CA PRO A 10 22.54 -6.47 -0.41
C PRO A 10 22.56 -5.37 0.60
N ASN A 11 22.16 -4.17 0.24
CA ASN A 11 22.18 -3.12 1.20
C ASN A 11 20.91 -3.06 2.00
N GLY A 12 20.01 -3.97 1.80
CA GLY A 12 18.81 -4.07 2.62
C GLY A 12 17.86 -2.93 2.49
N ILE A 13 17.98 -2.14 1.47
CA ILE A 13 17.17 -1.00 1.39
C ILE A 13 15.85 -1.19 0.76
N GLN A 14 15.70 -2.19 -0.06
CA GLN A 14 14.46 -2.35 -0.75
C GLN A 14 13.40 -2.86 0.18
N LYS A 15 12.38 -2.08 0.40
CA LYS A 15 11.32 -2.45 1.29
C LYS A 15 10.12 -2.97 0.52
N ALA A 16 9.32 -3.76 1.17
CA ALA A 16 8.15 -4.36 0.53
C ALA A 16 7.07 -3.32 0.32
N ILE A 17 6.28 -3.54 -0.71
CA ILE A 17 5.05 -2.82 -0.92
C ILE A 17 3.96 -3.76 -0.48
N CYS A 18 3.07 -3.30 0.39
CA CYS A 18 1.93 -4.10 0.82
C CYS A 18 0.68 -3.61 0.13
N ILE A 19 -0.10 -4.55 -0.39
CA ILE A 19 -1.37 -4.24 -1.02
C ILE A 19 -2.47 -4.76 -0.12
N VAL A 20 -3.43 -3.93 0.23
CA VAL A 20 -4.58 -4.34 1.03
C VAL A 20 -5.83 -4.07 0.20
N ASP A 21 -6.45 -5.13 -0.32
CA ASP A 21 -7.59 -5.01 -1.21
C ASP A 21 -8.38 -6.33 -1.14
N ASP A 22 -9.68 -6.23 -0.91
CA ASP A 22 -10.51 -7.43 -0.79
C ASP A 22 -10.83 -8.07 -2.14
N ASP A 23 -10.57 -7.40 -3.23
CA ASP A 23 -10.79 -7.97 -4.56
C ASP A 23 -9.52 -8.68 -4.98
N GLU A 24 -9.52 -10.01 -4.91
CA GLU A 24 -8.33 -10.78 -5.20
C GLU A 24 -7.83 -10.60 -6.62
N ALA A 25 -8.73 -10.46 -7.57
CA ALA A 25 -8.30 -10.28 -8.96
C ALA A 25 -7.57 -8.97 -9.13
N VAL A 26 -8.04 -7.92 -8.48
CA VAL A 26 -7.38 -6.62 -8.53
C VAL A 26 -6.02 -6.71 -7.85
N ALA A 27 -5.98 -7.31 -6.65
CA ALA A 27 -4.73 -7.43 -5.92
C ALA A 27 -3.69 -8.23 -6.70
N ASP A 28 -4.12 -9.34 -7.32
CA ASP A 28 -3.21 -10.16 -8.09
C ASP A 28 -2.68 -9.41 -9.30
N SER A 29 -3.53 -8.64 -9.98
CA SER A 29 -3.10 -7.86 -11.13
C SER A 29 -2.11 -6.79 -10.72
N LEU A 30 -2.39 -6.12 -9.62
CA LEU A 30 -1.47 -5.08 -9.12
C LEU A 30 -0.14 -5.69 -8.72
N GLN A 31 -0.19 -6.82 -8.03
CA GLN A 31 1.03 -7.48 -7.60
C GLN A 31 1.89 -7.88 -8.79
N ALA A 32 1.26 -8.49 -9.81
CA ALA A 32 1.99 -8.89 -11.00
C ALA A 32 2.63 -7.69 -11.69
N LEU A 33 1.88 -6.60 -11.80
CA LEU A 33 2.40 -5.40 -12.42
C LEU A 33 3.61 -4.88 -11.65
N LEU A 34 3.49 -4.76 -10.35
CA LEU A 34 4.55 -4.19 -9.54
C LEU A 34 5.79 -5.07 -9.52
N GLU A 35 5.59 -6.39 -9.51
CA GLU A 35 6.73 -7.30 -9.54
C GLU A 35 7.45 -7.21 -10.87
N THR A 36 6.72 -6.93 -11.95
CA THR A 36 7.34 -6.72 -13.24
C THR A 36 8.30 -5.54 -13.21
N PHE A 37 8.00 -4.54 -12.38
CA PHE A 37 8.87 -3.38 -12.24
C PHE A 37 9.94 -3.58 -11.17
N GLY A 38 10.07 -4.77 -10.63
CA GLY A 38 11.14 -5.08 -9.68
C GLY A 38 10.81 -4.84 -8.23
N PHE A 39 9.55 -4.55 -7.91
CA PHE A 39 9.19 -4.30 -6.52
C PHE A 39 8.90 -5.62 -5.80
N ASN A 40 9.17 -5.64 -4.51
CA ASN A 40 8.86 -6.77 -3.65
C ASN A 40 7.48 -6.51 -3.06
N VAL A 41 6.52 -7.39 -3.27
CA VAL A 41 5.12 -7.14 -2.96
C VAL A 41 4.52 -8.22 -2.08
N GLN A 42 3.71 -7.81 -1.11
CA GLN A 42 2.91 -8.68 -0.28
C GLN A 42 1.47 -8.24 -0.40
N SER A 43 0.52 -9.16 -0.52
CA SER A 43 -0.89 -8.83 -0.65
C SER A 43 -1.69 -9.35 0.52
N TYR A 44 -2.70 -8.60 0.91
CA TYR A 44 -3.61 -8.97 1.98
C TYR A 44 -5.04 -8.74 1.50
N SER A 45 -5.94 -9.65 1.81
CA SER A 45 -7.31 -9.57 1.32
C SER A 45 -8.26 -8.85 2.25
N SER A 46 -7.79 -8.41 3.41
CA SER A 46 -8.63 -7.64 4.33
C SER A 46 -7.76 -6.80 5.23
N GLY A 47 -8.36 -5.77 5.81
CA GLY A 47 -7.67 -4.95 6.78
C GLY A 47 -7.29 -5.74 8.01
N SER A 48 -8.15 -6.66 8.44
CA SER A 48 -7.86 -7.49 9.62
C SER A 48 -6.64 -8.36 9.39
N GLU A 49 -6.57 -8.99 8.22
CA GLU A 49 -5.44 -9.84 7.89
C GLU A 49 -4.15 -9.02 7.87
N PHE A 50 -4.22 -7.84 7.29
CA PHE A 50 -3.06 -6.98 7.20
C PHE A 50 -2.60 -6.54 8.59
N LEU A 51 -3.53 -6.10 9.43
CA LEU A 51 -3.17 -5.61 10.76
C LEU A 51 -2.62 -6.71 11.66
N ALA A 52 -3.03 -7.95 11.42
CA ALA A 52 -2.54 -9.07 12.23
C ALA A 52 -1.11 -9.47 11.88
N ASP A 53 -0.60 -9.07 10.74
CA ASP A 53 0.73 -9.45 10.30
C ASP A 53 1.70 -8.34 10.66
N GLU A 54 2.52 -8.56 11.65
CA GLU A 54 3.42 -7.52 12.13
C GLU A 54 4.48 -7.11 11.12
N ARG A 55 4.63 -7.86 10.05
CA ARG A 55 5.61 -7.51 9.02
C ARG A 55 5.25 -6.20 8.32
N HIS A 56 3.99 -5.74 8.44
CA HIS A 56 3.60 -4.48 7.81
C HIS A 56 4.42 -3.32 8.34
N ARG A 57 5.01 -3.45 9.51
CA ARG A 57 5.80 -2.37 10.08
C ARG A 57 7.07 -2.12 9.29
N ALA A 58 7.50 -3.08 8.49
CA ALA A 58 8.69 -2.92 7.67
C ALA A 58 8.38 -2.50 6.24
N ALA A 59 7.11 -2.27 5.92
CA ALA A 59 6.74 -1.92 4.56
C ALA A 59 7.25 -0.53 4.19
N GLY A 60 7.69 -0.39 2.97
CA GLY A 60 8.11 0.91 2.48
C GLY A 60 6.95 1.72 1.93
N CYS A 61 5.87 1.07 1.58
CA CYS A 61 4.71 1.74 1.02
C CYS A 61 3.50 0.83 1.13
N LEU A 62 2.35 1.39 1.47
CA LEU A 62 1.12 0.63 1.60
C LEU A 62 0.11 1.13 0.56
N LEU A 63 -0.38 0.21 -0.27
CA LEU A 63 -1.44 0.51 -1.22
C LEU A 63 -2.71 -0.03 -0.61
N ILE A 64 -3.63 0.83 -0.23
CA ILE A 64 -4.81 0.40 0.49
C ILE A 64 -6.06 0.85 -0.23
N ASP A 65 -6.96 -0.10 -0.50
CA ASP A 65 -8.25 0.21 -1.09
C ASP A 65 -9.16 0.76 -0.01
N GLN A 66 -9.82 1.86 -0.29
CA GLN A 66 -10.71 2.48 0.69
C GLN A 66 -11.97 1.65 0.90
N HIS A 67 -12.48 1.04 -0.16
CA HIS A 67 -13.78 0.39 -0.07
C HIS A 67 -13.66 -1.11 0.13
N MET A 68 -13.61 -1.51 1.39
CA MET A 68 -13.56 -2.92 1.76
C MET A 68 -14.65 -3.19 2.79
N PRO A 69 -15.22 -4.38 2.76
CA PRO A 69 -16.24 -4.71 3.75
C PRO A 69 -15.66 -4.75 5.15
N GLY A 70 -16.41 -4.29 6.09
CA GLY A 70 -16.00 -4.32 7.49
C GLY A 70 -15.12 -3.16 7.87
N THR A 71 -13.87 -3.20 7.47
CA THR A 71 -12.90 -2.17 7.84
C THR A 71 -12.46 -1.44 6.59
N SER A 72 -12.73 -0.15 6.52
CA SER A 72 -12.33 0.63 5.34
C SER A 72 -10.83 0.88 5.35
N GLY A 73 -10.32 1.34 4.21
CA GLY A 73 -8.90 1.67 4.12
C GLY A 73 -8.50 2.73 5.13
N LEU A 74 -9.31 3.77 5.30
CA LEU A 74 -8.98 4.81 6.28
C LEU A 74 -9.02 4.27 7.71
N ASP A 75 -9.88 3.30 8.00
CA ASP A 75 -9.90 2.68 9.32
C ASP A 75 -8.60 1.91 9.57
N VAL A 76 -8.08 1.25 8.55
CA VAL A 76 -6.82 0.53 8.66
C VAL A 76 -5.69 1.52 8.96
N VAL A 77 -5.65 2.63 8.24
CA VAL A 77 -4.61 3.63 8.44
C VAL A 77 -4.71 4.24 9.83
N ASP A 78 -5.94 4.50 10.30
CA ASP A 78 -6.13 5.03 11.63
C ASP A 78 -5.54 4.09 12.67
N SER A 79 -5.80 2.78 12.54
CA SER A 79 -5.22 1.80 13.47
C SER A 79 -3.70 1.80 13.42
N LEU A 80 -3.13 1.92 12.23
CA LEU A 80 -1.67 1.95 12.10
C LEU A 80 -1.08 3.17 12.79
N ARG A 81 -1.71 4.33 12.59
CA ARG A 81 -1.21 5.54 13.21
C ARG A 81 -1.30 5.48 14.72
N GLU A 82 -2.34 4.85 15.24
CA GLU A 82 -2.47 4.67 16.68
C GLU A 82 -1.37 3.77 17.23
N GLU A 83 -0.87 2.85 16.44
CA GLU A 83 0.24 2.00 16.86
C GLU A 83 1.59 2.66 16.63
N GLY A 84 1.61 3.86 16.11
CA GLY A 84 2.86 4.56 15.85
C GLY A 84 3.52 4.22 14.53
N VAL A 85 2.81 3.49 13.66
CA VAL A 85 3.36 3.13 12.36
C VAL A 85 3.18 4.31 11.42
N GLN A 86 4.27 4.78 10.84
CA GLN A 86 4.25 5.96 9.98
C GLN A 86 4.56 5.64 8.52
N SER A 87 4.34 4.42 8.10
CA SER A 87 4.61 4.03 6.72
C SER A 87 3.83 4.89 5.76
N PRO A 88 4.40 5.23 4.62
CA PRO A 88 3.68 6.00 3.61
C PRO A 88 2.52 5.21 3.03
N ILE A 89 1.42 5.89 2.82
CA ILE A 89 0.17 5.27 2.36
C ILE A 89 -0.22 5.85 1.02
N ILE A 90 -0.63 4.99 0.11
CA ILE A 90 -1.31 5.41 -1.11
C ILE A 90 -2.71 4.84 -0.99
N LEU A 91 -3.70 5.71 -0.89
CA LEU A 91 -5.09 5.29 -0.75
C LEU A 91 -5.75 5.30 -2.12
N ILE A 92 -6.42 4.22 -2.46
CA ILE A 92 -7.07 4.08 -3.75
C ILE A 92 -8.58 4.04 -3.51
N SER A 93 -9.33 4.86 -4.21
CA SER A 93 -10.76 4.94 -3.98
C SER A 93 -11.51 5.31 -5.24
N GLY A 94 -12.68 4.75 -5.41
CA GLY A 94 -13.57 5.15 -6.49
C GLY A 94 -14.39 6.37 -6.14
N ARG A 95 -14.22 6.89 -4.92
CA ARG A 95 -14.95 8.07 -4.51
C ARG A 95 -14.09 8.90 -3.55
N LEU A 96 -13.42 9.88 -4.09
CA LEU A 96 -12.57 10.75 -3.28
C LEU A 96 -13.33 12.04 -2.99
N ASP A 97 -14.34 11.94 -2.14
CA ASP A 97 -15.12 13.12 -1.77
C ASP A 97 -14.38 13.94 -0.70
N ALA A 98 -14.97 15.07 -0.35
CA ALA A 98 -14.31 15.99 0.56
C ALA A 98 -14.01 15.38 1.92
N SER A 99 -14.94 14.58 2.44
CA SER A 99 -14.72 14.02 3.77
C SER A 99 -13.62 12.96 3.74
N THR A 100 -13.53 12.19 2.68
CA THR A 100 -12.45 11.21 2.54
C THR A 100 -11.10 11.92 2.45
N ARG A 101 -11.04 12.98 1.66
CA ARG A 101 -9.79 13.72 1.50
C ARG A 101 -9.37 14.38 2.81
N GLU A 102 -10.32 14.92 3.55
CA GLU A 102 -10.01 15.57 4.80
C GLU A 102 -9.48 14.58 5.83
N ARG A 103 -10.12 13.42 5.93
CA ARG A 103 -9.67 12.41 6.87
C ARG A 103 -8.30 11.87 6.48
N ALA A 104 -8.09 11.67 5.18
CA ALA A 104 -6.80 11.20 4.69
C ALA A 104 -5.68 12.19 5.04
N THR A 105 -5.96 13.48 4.88
CA THR A 105 -4.97 14.50 5.21
C THR A 105 -4.63 14.44 6.69
N ARG A 106 -5.63 14.30 7.54
CA ARG A 106 -5.38 14.23 8.99
C ARG A 106 -4.55 13.01 9.35
N LEU A 107 -4.67 11.94 8.59
CA LEU A 107 -3.91 10.72 8.86
C LEU A 107 -2.55 10.72 8.17
N GLY A 108 -2.20 11.80 7.51
CA GLY A 108 -0.90 11.94 6.88
C GLY A 108 -0.76 11.23 5.55
N ILE A 109 -1.88 10.92 4.90
CA ILE A 109 -1.85 10.27 3.60
C ILE A 109 -1.70 11.35 2.54
N ARG A 110 -0.65 11.24 1.74
CA ARG A 110 -0.36 12.25 0.74
C ARG A 110 -0.78 11.86 -0.66
N GLU A 111 -0.88 10.57 -0.93
CA GLU A 111 -1.23 10.10 -2.27
C GLU A 111 -2.61 9.48 -2.27
N LEU A 112 -3.51 10.08 -3.03
CA LEU A 112 -4.87 9.58 -3.20
C LEU A 112 -5.07 9.34 -4.68
N LEU A 113 -5.44 8.13 -5.06
CA LEU A 113 -5.61 7.78 -6.45
C LEU A 113 -7.05 7.38 -6.70
N ASP A 114 -7.62 7.93 -7.78
CA ASP A 114 -8.97 7.59 -8.20
C ASP A 114 -8.98 6.28 -8.96
N LYS A 115 -10.01 5.49 -8.79
CA LYS A 115 -10.22 4.32 -9.64
C LYS A 115 -10.94 4.77 -10.90
N PRO A 116 -10.63 4.16 -12.02
CA PRO A 116 -9.61 3.13 -12.24
C PRO A 116 -8.22 3.75 -12.27
N VAL A 117 -7.26 3.06 -11.70
CA VAL A 117 -5.91 3.60 -11.59
C VAL A 117 -5.10 3.18 -12.81
N ALA A 118 -4.55 4.16 -13.52
CA ALA A 118 -3.68 3.87 -14.64
C ALA A 118 -2.34 3.34 -14.13
N ALA A 119 -1.80 2.34 -14.79
CA ALA A 119 -0.56 1.72 -14.35
C ALA A 119 0.57 2.74 -14.20
N CYS A 120 0.72 3.63 -15.18
CA CYS A 120 1.81 4.59 -15.12
C CYS A 120 1.65 5.55 -13.95
N ARG A 121 0.41 5.93 -13.62
CA ARG A 121 0.17 6.83 -12.51
C ARG A 121 0.51 6.15 -11.18
N LEU A 122 0.16 4.86 -11.07
CA LEU A 122 0.45 4.10 -9.86
C LEU A 122 1.95 3.95 -9.68
N ILE A 123 2.66 3.56 -10.72
CA ILE A 123 4.10 3.39 -10.64
C ILE A 123 4.78 4.71 -10.26
N GLN A 124 4.31 5.81 -10.83
CA GLN A 124 4.86 7.11 -10.52
C GLN A 124 4.64 7.45 -9.05
N ALA A 125 3.44 7.19 -8.54
CA ALA A 125 3.12 7.49 -7.15
C ALA A 125 4.00 6.67 -6.20
N ILE A 126 4.21 5.39 -6.53
CA ILE A 126 5.05 4.54 -5.72
C ILE A 126 6.49 5.03 -5.72
N ARG A 127 7.01 5.35 -6.89
CA ARG A 127 8.40 5.80 -6.98
C ARG A 127 8.61 7.11 -6.24
N THR A 128 7.66 8.03 -6.34
CA THR A 128 7.75 9.29 -5.61
C THR A 128 7.71 9.03 -4.11
N THR A 129 6.82 8.13 -3.69
CA THR A 129 6.70 7.81 -2.27
C THR A 129 7.99 7.19 -1.74
N LEU A 130 8.53 6.22 -2.45
CA LEU A 130 9.75 5.55 -1.99
C LEU A 130 10.95 6.49 -2.01
N ALA A 131 11.00 7.41 -2.93
CA ALA A 131 12.12 8.35 -3.01
C ALA A 131 12.13 9.32 -1.84
N ASN A 132 10.99 9.54 -1.20
CA ASN A 132 10.91 10.48 -0.08
C ASN A 132 11.12 9.83 1.28
N ILE A 133 11.43 8.54 1.31
CA ILE A 133 11.66 7.85 2.57
C ILE A 133 13.08 8.13 3.02
N ARG A 134 13.24 8.43 4.29
CA ARG A 134 14.56 8.68 4.84
C ARG A 134 14.98 7.61 5.80
#